data_411063706e9313f143443791fba84f7d
#
_entry.id   411063706e9313f143443791fba84f7d
#
_cell.length_a   1.000
_cell.length_b   1.000
_cell.length_c   1.000
_cell.angle_alpha   90.00
_cell.angle_beta   90.00
_cell.angle_gamma   90.00
#
_symmetry.space_group_name_H-M   'P 1'
#
loop_
_entity.id
_entity.type
_entity.pdbx_description
1 polymer ?
#
loop_
_entity_poly.entity_id
_entity_poly.type
_entity_poly.pdbx_seq_one_letter_code
_entity_poly.pdbx_strand_id
1 'polypeptide(L)'
;AAALSLAACGAAQSSNSSSSASSEAKQENKHVKIGVNAGNHEVWDDVIARLKEKEGIEVELVEFTDYVQPNQALENGDVDLNSFQTIIYLERFNKEQGTHIKPIGYTVIAPMGVYSKKIKNVSELKDGDTIAIPEDTSNNSRALRLLHAAGVIKLKDPNNTLATQDDIVENPKNIQIKELPAGQTARALDDVAASLINNGFAVEAGFQPTKDAIFIEQITDSSQPYYNVIAAKEGNENNEVYKKIVEYYQSPETAKKIEEVSKGANVPVWEKATLK
;
A
#
# COMPACT_ATOMS: atom_id res chain seq x y z
N ALA A 1 80.50 -19.19 -40.76
CA ALA A 1 79.26 -19.74 -41.25
C ALA A 1 78.05 -19.09 -40.58
N ALA A 2 77.36 -18.43 -41.39
CA ALA A 2 75.96 -18.08 -41.52
C ALA A 2 75.18 -17.64 -40.31
N ALA A 3 74.86 -16.39 -40.35
CA ALA A 3 73.83 -15.69 -39.71
C ALA A 3 72.43 -15.99 -40.32
N LEU A 4 71.43 -15.95 -39.59
CA LEU A 4 70.07 -15.60 -40.09
C LEU A 4 69.26 -14.92 -39.06
N SER A 5 68.95 -13.71 -39.38
CA SER A 5 67.95 -12.87 -38.78
C SER A 5 66.56 -13.28 -39.22
N LEU A 6 65.58 -13.29 -38.32
CA LEU A 6 64.19 -13.24 -38.71
C LEU A 6 63.45 -12.23 -37.86
N ALA A 7 63.04 -11.20 -38.53
CA ALA A 7 62.04 -10.24 -38.00
C ALA A 7 60.67 -10.86 -38.09
N ALA A 8 59.93 -10.83 -37.01
CA ALA A 8 58.51 -11.12 -37.03
C ALA A 8 57.75 -9.85 -36.66
N CYS A 9 57.04 -9.35 -37.64
CA CYS A 9 55.99 -8.29 -37.42
C CYS A 9 54.82 -8.85 -36.65
N GLY A 10 54.64 -8.39 -35.44
CA GLY A 10 53.44 -8.60 -34.72
C GLY A 10 52.47 -7.49 -35.06
N ALA A 11 51.47 -7.79 -35.82
CA ALA A 11 50.35 -6.89 -36.03
C ALA A 11 49.56 -6.79 -34.75
N ALA A 12 49.55 -5.62 -34.20
CA ALA A 12 48.63 -5.28 -33.10
C ALA A 12 47.22 -5.25 -33.65
N GLN A 13 46.45 -6.24 -33.31
CA GLN A 13 45.02 -6.25 -33.56
C GLN A 13 44.36 -5.59 -32.37
N SER A 14 44.00 -4.35 -32.51
CA SER A 14 43.15 -3.67 -31.56
C SER A 14 41.76 -4.24 -31.71
N SER A 15 41.38 -5.13 -30.84
CA SER A 15 40.04 -5.61 -30.77
C SER A 15 39.14 -4.55 -30.10
N ASN A 16 38.32 -3.97 -30.92
CA ASN A 16 37.27 -3.07 -30.52
C ASN A 16 36.14 -3.90 -29.90
N SER A 17 36.22 -4.24 -28.62
CA SER A 17 35.22 -5.04 -27.93
C SER A 17 34.41 -4.26 -26.88
N SER A 18 34.42 -2.92 -26.94
CA SER A 18 33.77 -2.10 -25.93
C SER A 18 32.30 -1.74 -26.22
N SER A 19 31.74 -2.13 -27.40
CA SER A 19 30.37 -1.74 -27.74
C SER A 19 29.29 -2.79 -27.43
N SER A 20 29.65 -4.06 -27.22
CA SER A 20 28.68 -5.12 -26.93
C SER A 20 28.40 -5.28 -25.44
N ALA A 21 29.34 -4.97 -24.55
CA ALA A 21 29.17 -5.09 -23.10
C ALA A 21 28.25 -4.01 -22.51
N SER A 22 28.12 -2.83 -23.14
CA SER A 22 27.26 -1.74 -22.65
C SER A 22 25.81 -1.92 -23.05
N SER A 23 25.45 -2.74 -24.03
CA SER A 23 24.06 -3.02 -24.39
C SER A 23 23.45 -4.15 -23.56
N GLU A 24 24.27 -5.10 -23.07
CA GLU A 24 23.79 -6.14 -22.16
C GLU A 24 23.52 -5.60 -20.73
N ALA A 25 24.29 -4.59 -20.30
CA ALA A 25 24.11 -3.96 -19.00
C ALA A 25 22.83 -3.13 -18.88
N LYS A 26 22.07 -2.94 -19.98
CA LYS A 26 20.80 -2.19 -20.01
C LYS A 26 19.56 -3.07 -20.07
N GLN A 27 19.69 -4.40 -20.05
CA GLN A 27 18.54 -5.28 -19.94
C GLN A 27 17.98 -5.23 -18.52
N GLU A 28 16.80 -4.63 -18.39
CA GLU A 28 16.10 -4.59 -17.14
C GLU A 28 15.60 -5.99 -16.78
N ASN A 29 15.65 -6.29 -15.48
CA ASN A 29 15.15 -7.54 -14.94
C ASN A 29 13.63 -7.59 -15.07
N LYS A 30 13.12 -8.62 -15.74
CA LYS A 30 11.70 -8.87 -15.92
C LYS A 30 11.10 -9.78 -14.83
N HIS A 31 11.83 -10.11 -13.79
CA HIS A 31 11.35 -10.78 -12.59
C HIS A 31 11.24 -9.76 -11.48
N VAL A 32 10.03 -9.52 -11.00
CA VAL A 32 9.74 -8.48 -10.02
C VAL A 32 9.00 -9.07 -8.82
N LYS A 33 9.47 -8.77 -7.62
CA LYS A 33 8.79 -9.12 -6.37
C LYS A 33 8.03 -7.91 -5.85
N ILE A 34 6.75 -8.09 -5.60
CA ILE A 34 5.89 -7.04 -5.07
C ILE A 34 5.41 -7.46 -3.67
N GLY A 35 5.76 -6.66 -2.67
CA GLY A 35 5.26 -6.84 -1.30
C GLY A 35 3.81 -6.40 -1.19
N VAL A 36 2.95 -7.25 -0.64
CA VAL A 36 1.54 -7.00 -0.40
C VAL A 36 1.15 -7.50 0.98
N ASN A 37 0.01 -7.09 1.49
CA ASN A 37 -0.54 -7.73 2.68
C ASN A 37 -1.25 -9.03 2.32
N ALA A 38 -1.27 -9.97 3.27
CA ALA A 38 -2.01 -11.21 3.12
C ALA A 38 -3.51 -10.93 2.90
N GLY A 39 -4.17 -11.76 2.12
CA GLY A 39 -5.59 -11.63 1.82
C GLY A 39 -5.93 -11.95 0.38
N ASN A 40 -6.93 -11.29 -0.16
CA ASN A 40 -7.39 -11.49 -1.52
C ASN A 40 -6.48 -10.77 -2.53
N HIS A 41 -5.92 -11.51 -3.48
CA HIS A 41 -5.02 -11.00 -4.51
C HIS A 41 -5.59 -11.11 -5.94
N GLU A 42 -6.89 -11.30 -6.09
CA GLU A 42 -7.50 -11.50 -7.41
C GLU A 42 -7.23 -10.35 -8.39
N VAL A 43 -7.17 -9.11 -7.90
CA VAL A 43 -6.84 -7.95 -8.74
C VAL A 43 -5.41 -8.05 -9.26
N TRP A 44 -4.44 -8.27 -8.37
CA TRP A 44 -3.04 -8.44 -8.78
C TRP A 44 -2.84 -9.68 -9.64
N ASP A 45 -3.51 -10.79 -9.34
CA ASP A 45 -3.40 -12.00 -10.15
C ASP A 45 -3.81 -11.76 -11.59
N ASP A 46 -4.85 -10.97 -11.83
CA ASP A 46 -5.28 -10.56 -13.16
C ASP A 46 -4.23 -9.69 -13.87
N VAL A 47 -3.71 -8.68 -13.18
CA VAL A 47 -2.63 -7.81 -13.69
C VAL A 47 -1.39 -8.62 -14.03
N ILE A 48 -0.98 -9.53 -13.14
CA ILE A 48 0.19 -10.39 -13.30
C ILE A 48 0.05 -11.30 -14.53
N ALA A 49 -1.11 -11.90 -14.73
CA ALA A 49 -1.39 -12.76 -15.87
C ALA A 49 -1.24 -11.99 -17.20
N ARG A 50 -1.77 -10.78 -17.27
CA ARG A 50 -1.67 -9.92 -18.46
C ARG A 50 -0.24 -9.44 -18.72
N LEU A 51 0.51 -9.10 -17.68
CA LEU A 51 1.93 -8.73 -17.79
C LEU A 51 2.77 -9.87 -18.35
N LYS A 52 2.54 -11.08 -17.87
CA LYS A 52 3.28 -12.27 -18.34
C LYS A 52 2.96 -12.56 -19.80
N GLU A 53 1.68 -12.57 -20.16
CA GLU A 53 1.24 -12.89 -21.52
C GLU A 53 1.72 -11.86 -22.54
N LYS A 54 1.59 -10.58 -22.24
CA LYS A 54 1.81 -9.51 -23.23
C LYS A 54 3.21 -8.90 -23.20
N GLU A 55 3.88 -8.92 -22.06
CA GLU A 55 5.17 -8.25 -21.87
C GLU A 55 6.30 -9.19 -21.45
N GLY A 56 5.98 -10.44 -21.13
CA GLY A 56 6.97 -11.37 -20.61
C GLY A 56 7.55 -10.96 -19.25
N ILE A 57 6.82 -10.13 -18.51
CA ILE A 57 7.18 -9.71 -17.14
C ILE A 57 6.58 -10.69 -16.16
N GLU A 58 7.43 -11.29 -15.34
CA GLU A 58 7.03 -12.22 -14.29
C GLU A 58 7.02 -11.50 -12.93
N VAL A 59 5.88 -11.52 -12.27
CA VAL A 59 5.67 -10.89 -10.97
C VAL A 59 5.35 -11.95 -9.92
N GLU A 60 6.06 -11.88 -8.81
CA GLU A 60 5.81 -12.69 -7.62
C GLU A 60 5.30 -11.78 -6.52
N LEU A 61 4.16 -12.15 -5.90
CA LEU A 61 3.66 -11.46 -4.73
C LEU A 61 4.31 -12.06 -3.48
N VAL A 62 4.80 -11.18 -2.59
CA VAL A 62 5.37 -11.54 -1.30
C VAL A 62 4.43 -11.00 -0.22
N GLU A 63 3.81 -11.88 0.56
CA GLU A 63 2.82 -11.52 1.55
C GLU A 63 3.44 -11.14 2.89
N PHE A 64 2.90 -10.09 3.49
CA PHE A 64 3.21 -9.64 4.85
C PHE A 64 1.91 -9.53 5.65
N THR A 65 2.02 -9.68 6.97
CA THR A 65 0.86 -9.66 7.87
C THR A 65 0.71 -8.34 8.64
N ASP A 66 1.62 -7.40 8.46
CA ASP A 66 1.61 -6.09 9.09
C ASP A 66 1.90 -4.97 8.08
N TYR A 67 1.95 -3.73 8.56
CA TYR A 67 2.22 -2.54 7.73
C TYR A 67 3.68 -2.04 7.82
N VAL A 68 4.50 -2.60 8.68
CA VAL A 68 5.89 -2.17 8.87
C VAL A 68 6.85 -2.93 7.94
N GLN A 69 6.71 -4.25 7.89
CA GLN A 69 7.62 -5.12 7.14
C GLN A 69 7.68 -4.84 5.65
N PRO A 70 6.56 -4.53 4.93
CA PRO A 70 6.64 -4.29 3.49
C PRO A 70 7.58 -3.14 3.10
N ASN A 71 7.62 -2.07 3.89
CA ASN A 71 8.51 -0.94 3.64
C ASN A 71 9.96 -1.25 4.03
N GLN A 72 10.17 -2.01 5.11
CA GLN A 72 11.51 -2.47 5.46
C GLN A 72 12.09 -3.39 4.38
N ALA A 73 11.28 -4.31 3.87
CA ALA A 73 11.67 -5.21 2.78
C ALA A 73 12.00 -4.45 1.49
N LEU A 74 11.23 -3.41 1.18
CA LEU A 74 11.49 -2.57 0.01
C LEU A 74 12.78 -1.76 0.17
N GLU A 75 12.98 -1.13 1.31
CA GLU A 75 14.20 -0.35 1.60
C GLU A 75 15.44 -1.24 1.57
N ASN A 76 15.34 -2.48 2.06
CA ASN A 76 16.44 -3.46 2.08
C ASN A 76 16.67 -4.15 0.73
N GLY A 77 15.76 -4.01 -0.23
CA GLY A 77 15.85 -4.67 -1.53
C GLY A 77 15.38 -6.13 -1.53
N ASP A 78 14.67 -6.58 -0.50
CA ASP A 78 14.09 -7.93 -0.44
C ASP A 78 12.86 -8.06 -1.33
N VAL A 79 12.18 -6.96 -1.61
CA VAL A 79 11.17 -6.82 -2.65
C VAL A 79 11.53 -5.63 -3.53
N ASP A 80 11.02 -5.61 -4.76
CA ASP A 80 11.31 -4.57 -5.74
C ASP A 80 10.30 -3.43 -5.71
N LEU A 81 9.07 -3.76 -5.42
CA LEU A 81 7.95 -2.83 -5.26
C LEU A 81 7.13 -3.27 -4.04
N ASN A 82 6.26 -2.39 -3.56
CA ASN A 82 5.16 -2.82 -2.70
C ASN A 82 3.86 -2.12 -3.07
N SER A 83 2.74 -2.72 -2.70
CA SER A 83 1.39 -2.25 -2.99
C SER A 83 0.50 -2.59 -1.81
N PHE A 84 0.45 -1.73 -0.80
CA PHE A 84 -0.31 -1.99 0.43
C PHE A 84 -0.69 -0.72 1.19
N GLN A 85 -0.10 0.43 0.87
CA GLN A 85 -0.10 1.62 1.72
C GLN A 85 -0.74 2.83 1.04
N THR A 86 -1.32 3.68 1.87
CA THR A 86 -1.77 5.01 1.44
C THR A 86 -0.59 5.96 1.28
N ILE A 87 -0.78 7.02 0.48
CA ILE A 87 0.26 8.03 0.28
C ILE A 87 0.68 8.69 1.60
N ILE A 88 -0.28 8.97 2.49
CA ILE A 88 0.04 9.57 3.79
C ILE A 88 0.81 8.59 4.70
N TYR A 89 0.47 7.28 4.67
CA TYR A 89 1.23 6.28 5.41
C TYR A 89 2.69 6.24 4.95
N LEU A 90 2.91 6.22 3.65
CA LEU A 90 4.26 6.22 3.06
C LEU A 90 5.05 7.44 3.49
N GLU A 91 4.47 8.64 3.40
CA GLU A 91 5.12 9.89 3.79
C GLU A 91 5.50 9.89 5.28
N ARG A 92 4.59 9.44 6.15
CA ARG A 92 4.84 9.33 7.59
C ARG A 92 5.88 8.28 7.91
N PHE A 93 5.83 7.12 7.26
CA PHE A 93 6.82 6.07 7.43
C PHE A 93 8.23 6.56 7.08
N ASN A 94 8.39 7.20 5.93
CA ASN A 94 9.68 7.77 5.53
C ASN A 94 10.21 8.75 6.57
N LYS A 95 9.36 9.63 7.07
CA LYS A 95 9.74 10.64 8.06
C LYS A 95 10.13 10.01 9.40
N GLU A 96 9.35 9.04 9.87
CA GLU A 96 9.53 8.43 11.19
C GLU A 96 10.66 7.39 11.20
N GLN A 97 10.88 6.67 10.10
CA GLN A 97 11.87 5.60 9.99
C GLN A 97 13.14 5.99 9.24
N GLY A 98 13.21 7.19 8.68
CA GLY A 98 14.37 7.64 7.91
C GLY A 98 14.57 6.87 6.61
N THR A 99 13.50 6.35 6.02
CA THR A 99 13.50 5.63 4.74
C THR A 99 13.25 6.59 3.56
N HIS A 100 13.47 6.09 2.33
CA HIS A 100 13.41 6.89 1.10
C HIS A 100 12.56 6.16 0.04
N ILE A 101 11.37 5.77 0.43
CA ILE A 101 10.44 5.05 -0.44
C ILE A 101 9.67 6.07 -1.28
N LYS A 102 9.48 5.76 -2.57
CA LYS A 102 8.85 6.65 -3.54
C LYS A 102 7.57 6.05 -4.11
N PRO A 103 6.47 6.81 -4.12
CA PRO A 103 5.27 6.37 -4.84
C PRO A 103 5.52 6.49 -6.34
N ILE A 104 5.08 5.48 -7.10
CA ILE A 104 5.22 5.45 -8.56
C ILE A 104 3.88 5.38 -9.30
N GLY A 105 2.79 5.13 -8.61
CA GLY A 105 1.45 5.15 -9.19
C GLY A 105 0.37 5.00 -8.15
N TYR A 106 -0.73 5.72 -8.33
CA TYR A 106 -1.93 5.52 -7.51
C TYR A 106 -2.68 4.25 -7.92
N THR A 107 -3.33 3.63 -6.96
CA THR A 107 -4.16 2.44 -7.17
C THR A 107 -5.62 2.71 -6.80
N VAL A 108 -5.98 2.50 -5.56
CA VAL A 108 -7.38 2.58 -5.09
C VAL A 108 -7.47 3.40 -3.82
N ILE A 109 -8.70 3.85 -3.52
CA ILE A 109 -9.07 4.15 -2.15
C ILE A 109 -9.93 3.00 -1.63
N ALA A 110 -9.62 2.54 -0.42
CA ALA A 110 -10.33 1.46 0.26
C ALA A 110 -10.83 1.99 1.61
N PRO A 111 -12.14 2.20 1.79
CA PRO A 111 -12.68 2.82 2.99
C PRO A 111 -12.37 2.03 4.27
N MET A 112 -12.01 2.77 5.33
CA MET A 112 -11.95 2.22 6.68
C MET A 112 -13.36 2.08 7.22
N GLY A 113 -13.60 1.07 8.04
CA GLY A 113 -14.90 0.84 8.67
C GLY A 113 -14.83 0.64 10.16
N VAL A 114 -15.94 0.86 10.80
CA VAL A 114 -16.21 0.45 12.19
C VAL A 114 -16.91 -0.90 12.14
N TYR A 115 -16.37 -1.87 12.84
CA TYR A 115 -16.92 -3.24 12.91
C TYR A 115 -17.22 -3.62 14.36
N SER A 116 -18.19 -4.51 14.55
CA SER A 116 -18.54 -5.02 15.87
C SER A 116 -19.15 -6.41 15.78
N LYS A 117 -18.87 -7.24 16.79
CA LYS A 117 -19.55 -8.50 17.04
C LYS A 117 -20.65 -8.37 18.09
N LYS A 118 -20.76 -7.21 18.72
CA LYS A 118 -21.64 -6.99 19.89
C LYS A 118 -22.78 -6.03 19.62
N ILE A 119 -22.59 -5.04 18.74
CA ILE A 119 -23.58 -4.01 18.43
C ILE A 119 -23.77 -3.90 16.91
N LYS A 120 -24.90 -3.35 16.49
CA LYS A 120 -25.24 -3.16 15.07
C LYS A 120 -25.23 -1.70 14.63
N ASN A 121 -25.15 -0.78 15.58
CA ASN A 121 -25.12 0.65 15.32
C ASN A 121 -24.25 1.32 16.37
N VAL A 122 -23.51 2.36 15.99
CA VAL A 122 -22.64 3.10 16.91
C VAL A 122 -23.43 3.77 18.04
N SER A 123 -24.73 4.04 17.83
CA SER A 123 -25.62 4.58 18.89
C SER A 123 -25.83 3.62 20.07
N GLU A 124 -25.55 2.33 19.89
CA GLU A 124 -25.66 1.30 20.92
C GLU A 124 -24.43 1.25 21.85
N LEU A 125 -23.39 2.02 21.57
CA LEU A 125 -22.24 2.14 22.47
C LEU A 125 -22.68 2.64 23.84
N LYS A 126 -22.10 2.03 24.87
CA LYS A 126 -22.41 2.34 26.29
C LYS A 126 -21.27 3.11 26.92
N ASP A 127 -21.60 3.80 28.03
CA ASP A 127 -20.60 4.50 28.83
C ASP A 127 -19.44 3.56 29.22
N GLY A 128 -18.20 4.01 28.96
CA GLY A 128 -17.00 3.26 29.31
C GLY A 128 -16.64 2.13 28.35
N ASP A 129 -17.38 1.92 27.25
CA ASP A 129 -17.04 0.92 26.26
C ASP A 129 -15.65 1.15 25.66
N THR A 130 -14.98 0.06 25.28
CA THR A 130 -13.68 0.11 24.63
C THR A 130 -13.83 -0.03 23.12
N ILE A 131 -13.13 0.85 22.38
CA ILE A 131 -12.99 0.77 20.93
C ILE A 131 -11.51 0.62 20.57
N ALA A 132 -11.18 -0.36 19.74
CA ALA A 132 -9.82 -0.53 19.22
C ALA A 132 -9.62 0.27 17.94
N ILE A 133 -8.44 0.87 17.80
CA ILE A 133 -8.04 1.61 16.60
C ILE A 133 -6.58 1.26 16.23
N PRO A 134 -6.16 1.46 14.97
CA PRO A 134 -4.76 1.31 14.58
C PRO A 134 -3.84 2.28 15.35
N GLU A 135 -2.64 1.84 15.66
CA GLU A 135 -1.68 2.66 16.46
C GLU A 135 -0.78 3.56 15.61
N ASP A 136 -0.53 3.22 14.34
CA ASP A 136 0.35 4.03 13.49
C ASP A 136 -0.25 5.41 13.23
N THR A 137 0.59 6.41 13.10
CA THR A 137 0.20 7.82 13.05
C THR A 137 -0.91 8.12 12.07
N SER A 138 -0.79 7.69 10.82
CA SER A 138 -1.78 8.02 9.78
C SER A 138 -3.12 7.29 9.97
N ASN A 139 -3.10 6.00 10.28
CA ASN A 139 -4.32 5.23 10.50
C ASN A 139 -4.98 5.53 11.84
N ASN A 140 -4.20 5.88 12.85
CA ASN A 140 -4.73 6.36 14.15
C ASN A 140 -5.58 7.61 13.94
N SER A 141 -5.02 8.61 13.28
CA SER A 141 -5.74 9.84 12.95
C SER A 141 -6.97 9.57 12.07
N ARG A 142 -6.84 8.71 11.05
CA ARG A 142 -7.95 8.32 10.18
C ARG A 142 -9.09 7.70 10.98
N ALA A 143 -8.77 6.82 11.92
CA ALA A 143 -9.75 6.17 12.79
C ALA A 143 -10.46 7.18 13.71
N LEU A 144 -9.71 8.10 14.31
CA LEU A 144 -10.29 9.15 15.16
C LEU A 144 -11.23 10.07 14.36
N ARG A 145 -10.84 10.41 13.13
CA ARG A 145 -11.67 11.21 12.23
C ARG A 145 -12.95 10.45 11.85
N LEU A 146 -12.86 9.14 11.67
CA LEU A 146 -14.03 8.31 11.39
C LEU A 146 -14.97 8.23 12.60
N LEU A 147 -14.45 8.11 13.82
CA LEU A 147 -15.24 8.18 15.05
C LEU A 147 -15.91 9.54 15.22
N HIS A 148 -15.24 10.62 14.83
CA HIS A 148 -15.82 11.96 14.78
C HIS A 148 -17.01 12.00 13.81
N ALA A 149 -16.82 11.51 12.58
CA ALA A 149 -17.87 11.44 11.57
C ALA A 149 -19.08 10.61 12.02
N ALA A 150 -18.82 9.54 12.78
CA ALA A 150 -19.86 8.68 13.35
C ALA A 150 -20.59 9.28 14.57
N GLY A 151 -20.13 10.43 15.06
CA GLY A 151 -20.73 11.10 16.22
C GLY A 151 -20.34 10.50 17.57
N VAL A 152 -19.31 9.65 17.62
CA VAL A 152 -18.86 8.99 18.85
C VAL A 152 -18.00 9.91 19.71
N ILE A 153 -17.14 10.68 19.08
CA ILE A 153 -16.27 11.68 19.72
C ILE A 153 -16.31 12.97 18.91
N LYS A 154 -15.75 14.04 19.47
CA LYS A 154 -15.53 15.28 18.72
C LYS A 154 -14.04 15.65 18.77
N LEU A 155 -13.46 15.84 17.60
CA LEU A 155 -12.08 16.32 17.44
C LEU A 155 -12.07 17.86 17.38
N LYS A 156 -11.00 18.46 17.87
CA LYS A 156 -10.77 19.89 17.78
C LYS A 156 -10.80 20.36 16.31
N ASP A 157 -10.16 19.63 15.42
CA ASP A 157 -10.18 19.83 13.96
C ASP A 157 -10.36 18.49 13.26
N PRO A 158 -11.55 18.19 12.73
CA PRO A 158 -11.83 16.91 12.06
C PRO A 158 -11.10 16.76 10.71
N ASN A 159 -10.50 17.83 10.19
CA ASN A 159 -9.72 17.80 8.96
C ASN A 159 -8.21 17.58 9.19
N ASN A 160 -7.78 17.53 10.44
CA ASN A 160 -6.39 17.28 10.78
C ASN A 160 -6.04 15.80 10.56
N THR A 161 -5.25 15.50 9.51
CA THR A 161 -4.83 14.13 9.18
C THR A 161 -3.75 13.58 10.11
N LEU A 162 -3.32 14.36 11.11
CA LEU A 162 -2.36 13.97 12.15
C LEU A 162 -2.96 14.09 13.55
N ALA A 163 -4.29 14.13 13.67
CA ALA A 163 -4.97 14.18 14.96
C ALA A 163 -4.59 12.99 15.84
N THR A 164 -4.49 13.23 17.13
CA THR A 164 -4.27 12.20 18.16
C THR A 164 -5.39 12.22 19.18
N GLN A 165 -5.38 11.31 20.15
CA GLN A 165 -6.37 11.31 21.24
C GLN A 165 -6.37 12.62 22.04
N ASP A 166 -5.22 13.33 22.08
CA ASP A 166 -5.13 14.63 22.76
C ASP A 166 -6.00 15.71 22.08
N ASP A 167 -6.40 15.49 20.82
CA ASP A 167 -7.25 16.40 20.07
C ASP A 167 -8.76 16.14 20.27
N ILE A 168 -9.11 15.16 21.10
CA ILE A 168 -10.52 14.88 21.45
C ILE A 168 -11.01 15.95 22.42
N VAL A 169 -12.00 16.72 22.02
CA VAL A 169 -12.60 17.78 22.86
C VAL A 169 -13.92 17.34 23.52
N GLU A 170 -14.59 16.33 22.97
CA GLU A 170 -15.79 15.74 23.56
C GLU A 170 -15.75 14.22 23.42
N ASN A 171 -16.05 13.52 24.49
CA ASN A 171 -16.19 12.07 24.55
C ASN A 171 -17.33 11.73 25.51
N PRO A 172 -18.59 11.94 25.07
CA PRO A 172 -19.74 11.92 25.97
C PRO A 172 -20.02 10.55 26.61
N LYS A 173 -19.60 9.46 25.98
CA LYS A 173 -19.77 8.10 26.51
C LYS A 173 -18.52 7.55 27.19
N ASN A 174 -17.53 8.38 27.45
CA ASN A 174 -16.27 7.95 28.07
C ASN A 174 -15.65 6.74 27.39
N ILE A 175 -15.66 6.71 26.07
CA ILE A 175 -15.09 5.61 25.27
C ILE A 175 -13.61 5.48 25.61
N GLN A 176 -13.20 4.24 25.94
CA GLN A 176 -11.82 3.88 26.15
C GLN A 176 -11.22 3.49 24.78
N ILE A 177 -10.26 4.25 24.31
CA ILE A 177 -9.65 4.01 23.00
C ILE A 177 -8.37 3.21 23.21
N LYS A 178 -8.36 2.00 22.63
CA LYS A 178 -7.21 1.09 22.69
C LYS A 178 -6.47 1.10 21.35
N GLU A 179 -5.21 1.48 21.37
CA GLU A 179 -4.37 1.52 20.17
C GLU A 179 -3.64 0.21 19.98
N LEU A 180 -3.74 -0.37 18.78
CA LEU A 180 -3.16 -1.67 18.42
C LEU A 180 -2.47 -1.58 17.05
N PRO A 181 -1.50 -2.46 16.76
CA PRO A 181 -1.05 -2.64 15.39
C PRO A 181 -2.25 -2.87 14.47
N ALA A 182 -2.26 -2.24 13.29
CA ALA A 182 -3.40 -2.31 12.37
C ALA A 182 -3.83 -3.75 12.07
N GLY A 183 -2.88 -4.67 11.95
CA GLY A 183 -3.15 -6.09 11.72
C GLY A 183 -3.77 -6.85 12.90
N GLN A 184 -3.89 -6.22 14.07
CA GLN A 184 -4.48 -6.82 15.26
C GLN A 184 -5.90 -6.32 15.56
N THR A 185 -6.37 -5.30 14.83
CA THR A 185 -7.66 -4.68 15.10
C THR A 185 -8.86 -5.61 14.88
N ALA A 186 -8.78 -6.52 13.91
CA ALA A 186 -9.84 -7.50 13.67
C ALA A 186 -9.93 -8.54 14.81
N ARG A 187 -8.78 -8.99 15.34
CA ARG A 187 -8.74 -9.94 16.46
C ARG A 187 -9.30 -9.35 17.75
N ALA A 188 -9.17 -8.05 17.91
CA ALA A 188 -9.68 -7.36 19.09
C ALA A 188 -11.21 -7.39 19.21
N LEU A 189 -11.94 -7.71 18.12
CA LEU A 189 -13.40 -7.72 18.10
C LEU A 189 -14.05 -8.61 19.17
N ASP A 190 -13.38 -9.66 19.60
CA ASP A 190 -13.89 -10.54 20.64
C ASP A 190 -13.87 -9.86 22.03
N ASP A 191 -13.03 -8.86 22.23
CA ASP A 191 -12.75 -8.24 23.53
C ASP A 191 -13.25 -6.80 23.66
N VAL A 192 -13.61 -6.15 22.55
CA VAL A 192 -14.01 -4.73 22.52
C VAL A 192 -15.44 -4.55 22.01
N ALA A 193 -16.03 -3.41 22.29
CA ALA A 193 -17.38 -3.09 21.78
C ALA A 193 -17.39 -2.87 20.28
N ALA A 194 -16.35 -2.25 19.73
CA ALA A 194 -16.17 -2.03 18.30
C ALA A 194 -14.69 -1.85 17.98
N SER A 195 -14.34 -2.01 16.71
CA SER A 195 -12.96 -1.83 16.23
C SER A 195 -12.95 -1.11 14.89
N LEU A 196 -12.01 -0.19 14.71
CA LEU A 196 -11.73 0.47 13.43
C LEU A 196 -10.73 -0.41 12.68
N ILE A 197 -11.15 -0.92 11.53
CA ILE A 197 -10.37 -1.90 10.78
C ILE A 197 -10.15 -1.39 9.36
N ASN A 198 -8.89 -1.39 8.91
CA ASN A 198 -8.57 -1.10 7.52
C ASN A 198 -9.22 -2.13 6.60
N ASN A 199 -9.62 -1.69 5.42
CA ASN A 199 -10.37 -2.50 4.46
C ASN A 199 -9.74 -3.89 4.20
N GLY A 200 -8.46 -3.94 3.89
CA GLY A 200 -7.78 -5.21 3.59
C GLY A 200 -7.80 -6.20 4.75
N PHE A 201 -7.60 -5.73 5.96
CA PHE A 201 -7.66 -6.57 7.15
C PHE A 201 -9.08 -7.01 7.48
N ALA A 202 -10.07 -6.16 7.20
CA ALA A 202 -11.49 -6.54 7.36
C ALA A 202 -11.86 -7.65 6.38
N VAL A 203 -11.46 -7.53 5.12
CA VAL A 203 -11.71 -8.57 4.09
C VAL A 203 -11.01 -9.87 4.46
N GLU A 204 -9.76 -9.81 4.90
CA GLU A 204 -9.01 -11.00 5.35
C GLU A 204 -9.71 -11.69 6.53
N ALA A 205 -10.33 -10.93 7.43
CA ALA A 205 -11.09 -11.46 8.56
C ALA A 205 -12.47 -12.01 8.18
N GLY A 206 -12.86 -11.93 6.90
CA GLY A 206 -14.12 -12.48 6.40
C GLY A 206 -15.25 -11.45 6.30
N PHE A 207 -14.99 -10.17 6.53
CA PHE A 207 -16.01 -9.13 6.40
C PHE A 207 -16.13 -8.64 4.96
N GLN A 208 -17.34 -8.27 4.59
CA GLN A 208 -17.65 -7.51 3.38
C GLN A 208 -17.91 -6.06 3.82
N PRO A 209 -16.96 -5.12 3.60
CA PRO A 209 -17.01 -3.79 4.20
C PRO A 209 -18.32 -3.02 4.00
N THR A 210 -18.86 -3.00 2.77
CA THR A 210 -20.09 -2.26 2.48
C THR A 210 -21.34 -2.84 3.17
N LYS A 211 -21.29 -4.13 3.55
CA LYS A 211 -22.40 -4.84 4.18
C LYS A 211 -22.23 -4.94 5.70
N ASP A 212 -21.00 -5.22 6.14
CA ASP A 212 -20.74 -5.63 7.52
C ASP A 212 -20.25 -4.50 8.43
N ALA A 213 -19.72 -3.41 7.87
CA ALA A 213 -19.34 -2.25 8.68
C ALA A 213 -20.59 -1.61 9.26
N ILE A 214 -20.56 -1.33 10.56
CA ILE A 214 -21.66 -0.61 11.23
C ILE A 214 -21.61 0.90 10.95
N PHE A 215 -20.44 1.39 10.54
CA PHE A 215 -20.22 2.72 10.00
C PHE A 215 -19.02 2.66 9.05
N ILE A 216 -19.13 3.26 7.87
CA ILE A 216 -18.06 3.22 6.87
C ILE A 216 -17.65 4.64 6.49
N GLU A 217 -16.35 4.81 6.27
CA GLU A 217 -15.76 6.06 5.80
C GLU A 217 -16.36 6.48 4.46
N GLN A 218 -16.73 7.75 4.37
CA GLN A 218 -17.21 8.34 3.11
C GLN A 218 -16.04 8.79 2.26
N ILE A 219 -16.13 8.52 0.95
CA ILE A 219 -15.14 8.98 -0.03
C ILE A 219 -15.56 10.36 -0.51
N THR A 220 -14.69 11.34 -0.30
CA THR A 220 -14.88 12.74 -0.70
C THR A 220 -13.63 13.27 -1.39
N ASP A 221 -13.66 14.52 -1.88
CA ASP A 221 -12.48 15.17 -2.45
C ASP A 221 -11.34 15.31 -1.43
N SER A 222 -11.66 15.28 -0.14
CA SER A 222 -10.68 15.33 0.96
C SER A 222 -10.02 13.97 1.25
N SER A 223 -10.38 12.92 0.52
CA SER A 223 -9.87 11.56 0.75
C SER A 223 -8.51 11.27 0.12
N GLN A 224 -7.95 12.20 -0.65
CA GLN A 224 -6.69 11.99 -1.38
C GLN A 224 -5.53 11.50 -0.50
N PRO A 225 -5.32 11.95 0.75
CA PRO A 225 -4.28 11.41 1.62
C PRO A 225 -4.36 9.89 1.81
N TYR A 226 -5.54 9.31 1.63
CA TYR A 226 -5.80 7.89 1.82
C TYR A 226 -5.82 7.09 0.50
N TYR A 227 -5.41 7.70 -0.61
CA TYR A 227 -5.20 6.98 -1.85
C TYR A 227 -4.00 6.06 -1.72
N ASN A 228 -4.18 4.79 -2.07
CA ASN A 228 -3.11 3.80 -2.05
C ASN A 228 -2.20 3.96 -3.25
N VAL A 229 -0.95 3.54 -3.09
CA VAL A 229 0.09 3.65 -4.10
C VAL A 229 0.84 2.33 -4.30
N ILE A 230 1.41 2.18 -5.49
CA ILE A 230 2.52 1.30 -5.75
C ILE A 230 3.78 2.10 -5.45
N ALA A 231 4.70 1.53 -4.70
CA ALA A 231 5.91 2.21 -4.26
C ALA A 231 7.17 1.44 -4.67
N ALA A 232 8.23 2.20 -4.93
CA ALA A 232 9.57 1.71 -5.27
C ALA A 232 10.60 2.31 -4.31
N LYS A 233 11.78 1.71 -4.25
CA LYS A 233 12.92 2.30 -3.54
C LYS A 233 13.43 3.53 -4.32
N GLU A 234 13.88 4.55 -3.60
CA GLU A 234 14.49 5.74 -4.20
C GLU A 234 15.61 5.34 -5.18
N GLY A 235 15.60 5.97 -6.33
CA GLY A 235 16.53 5.67 -7.43
C GLY A 235 15.95 4.69 -8.47
N ASN A 236 14.88 3.97 -8.14
CA ASN A 236 14.24 2.99 -9.03
C ASN A 236 12.91 3.49 -9.62
N GLU A 237 12.52 4.75 -9.36
CA GLU A 237 11.23 5.30 -9.79
C GLU A 237 11.05 5.27 -11.31
N ASN A 238 12.14 5.36 -12.06
CA ASN A 238 12.13 5.44 -13.53
C ASN A 238 12.44 4.12 -14.23
N ASN A 239 12.49 3.02 -13.49
CA ASN A 239 12.70 1.68 -14.07
C ASN A 239 11.57 1.36 -15.06
N GLU A 240 11.90 1.01 -16.29
CA GLU A 240 10.93 0.81 -17.37
C GLU A 240 10.00 -0.39 -17.13
N VAL A 241 10.49 -1.45 -16.48
CA VAL A 241 9.67 -2.60 -16.11
C VAL A 241 8.63 -2.19 -15.05
N TYR A 242 9.03 -1.40 -14.06
CA TYR A 242 8.13 -0.91 -13.00
C TYR A 242 7.06 0.03 -13.57
N LYS A 243 7.43 0.88 -14.52
CA LYS A 243 6.48 1.73 -15.25
C LYS A 243 5.44 0.91 -16.01
N LYS A 244 5.88 -0.19 -16.63
CA LYS A 244 4.99 -1.09 -17.34
C LYS A 244 4.02 -1.80 -16.40
N ILE A 245 4.47 -2.17 -15.21
CA ILE A 245 3.62 -2.75 -14.17
C ILE A 245 2.54 -1.75 -13.74
N VAL A 246 2.92 -0.50 -13.49
CA VAL A 246 1.98 0.57 -13.15
C VAL A 246 0.98 0.80 -14.28
N GLU A 247 1.44 0.85 -15.55
CA GLU A 247 0.57 1.02 -16.71
C GLU A 247 -0.49 -0.09 -16.78
N TYR A 248 -0.10 -1.35 -16.58
CA TYR A 248 -1.02 -2.48 -16.62
C TYR A 248 -2.00 -2.48 -15.43
N TYR A 249 -1.54 -2.05 -14.26
CA TYR A 249 -2.44 -1.88 -13.13
C TYR A 249 -3.48 -0.78 -13.41
N GLN A 250 -3.03 0.36 -13.90
CA GLN A 250 -3.88 1.54 -14.16
C GLN A 250 -4.62 1.43 -15.49
N SER A 251 -5.43 0.41 -15.63
CA SER A 251 -6.15 0.10 -16.88
C SER A 251 -7.64 -0.12 -16.65
N PRO A 252 -8.48 0.01 -17.71
CA PRO A 252 -9.91 -0.29 -17.61
C PRO A 252 -10.18 -1.73 -17.14
N GLU A 253 -9.37 -2.69 -17.54
CA GLU A 253 -9.49 -4.10 -17.15
C GLU A 253 -9.30 -4.26 -15.63
N THR A 254 -8.30 -3.58 -15.08
CA THR A 254 -8.06 -3.58 -13.63
C THR A 254 -9.20 -2.88 -12.88
N ALA A 255 -9.67 -1.75 -13.38
CA ALA A 255 -10.80 -1.03 -12.77
C ALA A 255 -12.05 -1.91 -12.66
N LYS A 256 -12.36 -2.65 -13.72
CA LYS A 256 -13.46 -3.61 -13.72
C LYS A 256 -13.25 -4.72 -12.70
N LYS A 257 -12.03 -5.25 -12.61
CA LYS A 257 -11.70 -6.30 -11.65
C LYS A 257 -11.82 -5.83 -10.19
N ILE A 258 -11.37 -4.61 -9.92
CA ILE A 258 -11.51 -3.98 -8.60
C ILE A 258 -12.98 -3.90 -8.20
N GLU A 259 -13.85 -3.44 -9.09
CA GLU A 259 -15.29 -3.34 -8.83
C GLU A 259 -15.90 -4.71 -8.54
N GLU A 260 -15.59 -5.71 -9.35
CA GLU A 260 -16.08 -7.08 -9.18
C GLU A 260 -15.65 -7.67 -7.83
N VAL A 261 -14.36 -7.59 -7.51
CA VAL A 261 -13.79 -8.22 -6.30
C VAL A 261 -14.23 -7.50 -5.04
N SER A 262 -14.24 -6.18 -5.05
CA SER A 262 -14.61 -5.37 -3.87
C SER A 262 -16.11 -5.11 -3.77
N LYS A 263 -16.88 -5.50 -4.77
CA LYS A 263 -18.34 -5.21 -4.86
C LYS A 263 -18.62 -3.70 -4.74
N GLY A 264 -17.77 -2.91 -5.36
CA GLY A 264 -17.87 -1.45 -5.37
C GLY A 264 -17.32 -0.74 -4.13
N ALA A 265 -16.79 -1.47 -3.15
CA ALA A 265 -16.22 -0.85 -1.93
C ALA A 265 -14.95 -0.07 -2.24
N ASN A 266 -14.07 -0.63 -3.07
CA ASN A 266 -12.82 0.00 -3.46
C ASN A 266 -13.00 0.76 -4.77
N VAL A 267 -12.42 1.95 -4.87
CA VAL A 267 -12.57 2.84 -6.02
C VAL A 267 -11.19 3.12 -6.61
N PRO A 268 -11.00 2.86 -7.92
CA PRO A 268 -9.80 3.28 -8.64
C PRO A 268 -9.61 4.79 -8.59
N VAL A 269 -8.38 5.25 -8.33
CA VAL A 269 -8.12 6.69 -8.15
C VAL A 269 -7.01 7.25 -9.02
N TRP A 270 -6.44 6.45 -9.93
CA TRP A 270 -5.33 6.90 -10.79
C TRP A 270 -5.71 7.98 -11.80
N GLU A 271 -7.00 8.16 -12.11
CA GLU A 271 -7.46 9.27 -12.94
C GLU A 271 -7.90 10.50 -12.14
N LYS A 272 -7.93 10.38 -10.80
CA LYS A 272 -8.41 11.45 -9.90
C LYS A 272 -7.29 12.33 -9.37
N ALA A 273 -6.06 11.86 -9.39
CA ALA A 273 -4.91 12.60 -8.87
C ALA A 273 -3.65 12.20 -9.61
N THR A 274 -2.68 13.13 -9.64
CA THR A 274 -1.37 12.92 -10.25
C THR A 274 -0.32 12.98 -9.14
N LEU A 275 0.64 12.06 -9.15
CA LEU A 275 1.79 12.11 -8.26
C LEU A 275 2.65 13.34 -8.58
N LYS A 276 3.11 14.03 -7.55
CA LYS A 276 3.97 15.21 -7.65
C LYS A 276 5.45 14.81 -7.64
#